data_1ece0d0a857525987eaf413b15edf150
#
_entry.id   1ece0d0a857525987eaf413b15edf150
#
_cell.length_a   1.000
_cell.length_b   1.000
_cell.length_c   1.000
_cell.angle_alpha   90.00
_cell.angle_beta   90.00
_cell.angle_gamma   90.00
#
_symmetry.space_group_name_H-M   'P 1'
#
loop_
_entity.id
_entity.type
_entity.pdbx_description
1 polymer ?
#
loop_
_entity_poly.entity_id
_entity_poly.type
_entity_poly.pdbx_seq_one_letter_code
_entity_poly.pdbx_strand_id
1 'polypeptide(L)'
;MIDENSKQPVDRQEGALSSQAKLDGKRVTVVYTMHHHLGDFVVIGGLLKKFDLLEVEFESLVAHRHSPHVSSFDGNSKDRFFNIASAGGLLGLIAKLRRQKQQGRLILGIPMAPGSLQAFFFFWILKKLGALTYIVDFNLINADVLTPPRRRYIFDRHLAQAAELFQHPEWMEDTAMPLAVACPALTGSRSTWRIGFFPWSGRGWLPEFQWPESRWLNLAKLILKNPDFEIALLGKDDDFARFEHALRSQLPEEMRPRFVSSPATSVENLAASLRELDCLITVNTSALHLAHALKLPLVALCGSSAEFWLPEGDHVRLVRDTRGVLPPSDQYHHDPLQPSLQRIEVAQVYSAFEELSGQDSGWHPRPTAASHLK
;
A
#
# COMPACT_ATOMS: atom_id res chain seq x y z
N MET A 1 48.91 -10.00 -11.80
CA MET A 1 49.03 -9.06 -10.69
C MET A 1 48.49 -7.73 -11.23
N ILE A 2 47.23 -7.49 -11.05
CA ILE A 2 46.60 -6.20 -11.35
C ILE A 2 46.11 -5.68 -10.01
N ASP A 3 46.58 -4.49 -9.70
CA ASP A 3 46.49 -3.81 -8.41
C ASP A 3 45.03 -3.43 -8.09
N GLU A 4 44.45 -4.12 -7.09
CA GLU A 4 43.13 -3.84 -6.53
C GLU A 4 43.24 -2.90 -5.32
N ASN A 5 43.63 -1.66 -5.53
CA ASN A 5 43.55 -0.69 -4.44
C ASN A 5 43.55 0.75 -4.95
N SER A 6 42.34 1.25 -5.28
CA SER A 6 42.05 2.70 -5.17
C SER A 6 40.58 3.00 -5.54
N LYS A 7 39.64 2.64 -4.68
CA LYS A 7 38.35 3.36 -4.60
C LYS A 7 38.18 3.81 -3.15
N GLN A 8 38.64 4.99 -2.87
CA GLN A 8 38.26 5.73 -1.67
C GLN A 8 36.73 5.98 -1.72
N PRO A 9 36.00 5.78 -0.63
CA PRO A 9 34.59 6.17 -0.55
C PRO A 9 34.52 7.69 -0.67
N VAL A 10 33.77 8.16 -1.61
CA VAL A 10 33.49 9.58 -1.84
C VAL A 10 32.74 10.10 -0.62
N ASP A 11 33.43 10.92 0.14
CA ASP A 11 32.96 11.68 1.29
C ASP A 11 31.92 12.72 0.81
N ARG A 12 30.66 12.29 0.61
CA ARG A 12 29.54 13.15 0.20
C ARG A 12 28.56 13.47 1.34
N GLN A 13 28.85 13.03 2.58
CA GLN A 13 27.87 13.14 3.66
C GLN A 13 28.03 14.38 4.57
N GLU A 14 29.14 15.08 4.57
CA GLU A 14 29.32 16.18 5.51
C GLU A 14 28.73 17.54 5.06
N GLY A 15 28.39 17.71 3.78
CA GLY A 15 27.89 18.99 3.29
C GLY A 15 26.36 19.20 3.41
N ALA A 16 25.59 18.14 3.58
CA ALA A 16 24.11 18.21 3.59
C ALA A 16 23.51 18.39 5.00
N LEU A 17 24.23 18.00 6.03
CA LEU A 17 23.72 17.98 7.42
C LEU A 17 23.96 19.28 8.21
N SER A 18 24.80 20.17 7.74
CA SER A 18 25.17 21.39 8.51
C SER A 18 24.19 22.57 8.43
N SER A 19 23.14 22.48 7.60
CA SER A 19 22.11 23.53 7.47
C SER A 19 20.71 23.11 7.95
N GLN A 20 20.58 21.96 8.58
CA GLN A 20 19.32 21.51 9.17
C GLN A 20 19.02 22.31 10.45
N ALA A 21 18.45 23.51 10.27
CA ALA A 21 17.81 24.21 11.36
C ALA A 21 16.70 23.31 11.94
N LYS A 22 16.70 23.16 13.27
CA LYS A 22 15.69 22.40 14.01
C LYS A 22 14.30 22.66 13.44
N LEU A 23 13.62 21.57 13.06
CA LEU A 23 12.28 21.62 12.48
C LEU A 23 11.18 21.73 13.55
N ASP A 24 11.58 21.73 14.83
CA ASP A 24 10.68 21.89 15.97
C ASP A 24 9.76 23.10 15.81
N GLY A 25 8.45 22.87 15.78
CA GLY A 25 7.42 23.90 15.66
C GLY A 25 7.20 24.45 14.26
N LYS A 26 7.82 23.90 13.21
CA LYS A 26 7.54 24.34 11.85
C LYS A 26 6.34 23.65 11.25
N ARG A 27 5.48 24.45 10.61
CA ARG A 27 4.35 23.95 9.82
C ARG A 27 4.85 23.34 8.52
N VAL A 28 4.35 22.14 8.21
CA VAL A 28 4.75 21.36 7.04
C VAL A 28 3.67 21.37 5.98
N THR A 29 4.05 21.43 4.72
CA THR A 29 3.15 21.12 3.60
C THR A 29 3.72 19.93 2.85
N VAL A 30 2.96 18.85 2.80
CA VAL A 30 3.31 17.64 2.07
C VAL A 30 2.67 17.72 0.68
N VAL A 31 3.49 17.64 -0.35
CA VAL A 31 3.03 17.54 -1.75
C VAL A 31 3.35 16.18 -2.26
N TYR A 32 2.36 15.45 -2.74
CA TYR A 32 2.57 14.14 -3.33
C TYR A 32 1.85 14.00 -4.67
N THR A 33 2.43 13.18 -5.54
CA THR A 33 1.79 12.85 -6.81
C THR A 33 0.95 11.61 -6.64
N MET A 34 -0.24 11.63 -7.25
CA MET A 34 -1.09 10.47 -7.31
C MET A 34 -1.11 9.88 -8.70
N HIS A 35 -0.84 8.61 -8.77
CA HIS A 35 -1.22 7.77 -9.88
C HIS A 35 -2.64 7.23 -9.64
N HIS A 36 -3.23 6.58 -10.65
CA HIS A 36 -4.64 6.15 -10.64
C HIS A 36 -4.95 4.98 -9.70
N HIS A 37 -3.99 4.57 -8.85
CA HIS A 37 -4.12 3.36 -8.06
C HIS A 37 -4.57 3.66 -6.63
N LEU A 38 -5.63 2.98 -6.21
CA LEU A 38 -6.18 3.09 -4.86
C LEU A 38 -5.15 2.71 -3.77
N GLY A 39 -4.20 1.81 -4.08
CA GLY A 39 -3.12 1.43 -3.16
C GLY A 39 -2.26 2.61 -2.73
N ASP A 40 -1.92 3.52 -3.65
CA ASP A 40 -1.14 4.73 -3.36
C ASP A 40 -1.86 5.61 -2.32
N PHE A 41 -3.20 5.72 -2.45
CA PHE A 41 -4.02 6.47 -1.49
C PHE A 41 -4.01 5.85 -0.10
N VAL A 42 -4.10 4.54 -0.01
CA VAL A 42 -4.09 3.85 1.29
C VAL A 42 -2.77 4.09 2.01
N VAL A 43 -1.65 3.97 1.29
CA VAL A 43 -0.31 4.16 1.86
C VAL A 43 -0.08 5.61 2.30
N ILE A 44 -0.35 6.58 1.41
CA ILE A 44 -0.15 7.99 1.76
C ILE A 44 -1.14 8.45 2.84
N GLY A 45 -2.38 8.00 2.78
CA GLY A 45 -3.36 8.27 3.82
C GLY A 45 -2.91 7.75 5.19
N GLY A 46 -2.32 6.53 5.22
CA GLY A 46 -1.69 5.98 6.41
C GLY A 46 -0.55 6.85 6.93
N LEU A 47 0.33 7.35 6.05
CA LEU A 47 1.43 8.25 6.42
C LEU A 47 0.91 9.58 6.98
N LEU A 48 -0.07 10.20 6.34
CA LEU A 48 -0.67 11.44 6.81
C LEU A 48 -1.37 11.25 8.16
N LYS A 49 -2.06 10.11 8.33
CA LYS A 49 -2.67 9.77 9.63
C LYS A 49 -1.62 9.52 10.70
N LYS A 50 -0.47 8.93 10.35
CA LYS A 50 0.66 8.77 11.27
C LYS A 50 1.21 10.14 11.71
N PHE A 51 1.37 11.10 10.79
CA PHE A 51 1.77 12.47 11.13
C PHE A 51 0.79 13.15 12.09
N ASP A 52 -0.52 12.96 11.89
CA ASP A 52 -1.55 13.44 12.80
C ASP A 52 -1.40 12.85 14.22
N LEU A 53 -1.16 11.53 14.31
CA LEU A 53 -0.92 10.84 15.57
C LEU A 53 0.40 11.27 16.25
N LEU A 54 1.38 11.73 15.49
CA LEU A 54 2.66 12.26 15.97
C LEU A 54 2.62 13.78 16.20
N GLU A 55 1.43 14.37 16.17
CA GLU A 55 1.18 15.81 16.41
C GLU A 55 1.95 16.75 15.47
N VAL A 56 2.29 16.28 14.27
CA VAL A 56 2.90 17.11 13.23
C VAL A 56 1.85 18.03 12.62
N GLU A 57 1.99 19.34 12.77
CA GLU A 57 1.10 20.30 12.09
C GLU A 57 1.40 20.33 10.59
N PHE A 58 0.56 19.69 9.79
CA PHE A 58 0.75 19.56 8.35
C PHE A 58 -0.49 19.95 7.53
N GLU A 59 -0.25 20.29 6.27
CA GLU A 59 -1.24 20.39 5.20
C GLU A 59 -0.80 19.49 4.05
N SER A 60 -1.71 18.71 3.48
CA SER A 60 -1.42 17.86 2.34
C SER A 60 -1.98 18.45 1.06
N LEU A 61 -1.17 18.45 -0.01
CA LEU A 61 -1.55 18.88 -1.34
C LEU A 61 -1.33 17.75 -2.34
N VAL A 62 -2.38 17.42 -3.06
CA VAL A 62 -2.37 16.33 -4.03
C VAL A 62 -2.23 16.87 -5.44
N ALA A 63 -1.16 16.50 -6.10
CA ALA A 63 -0.98 16.75 -7.52
C ALA A 63 -1.44 15.52 -8.30
N HIS A 64 -2.56 15.64 -9.02
CA HIS A 64 -3.12 14.52 -9.78
C HIS A 64 -3.41 14.91 -11.23
N ARG A 65 -3.38 13.95 -12.15
CA ARG A 65 -3.83 14.16 -13.53
C ARG A 65 -5.31 13.86 -13.70
N HIS A 66 -5.73 12.68 -13.26
CA HIS A 66 -7.13 12.26 -13.22
C HIS A 66 -7.26 11.28 -12.06
N SER A 67 -7.97 11.60 -11.01
CA SER A 67 -8.21 10.64 -9.93
C SER A 67 -9.67 10.61 -9.53
N PRO A 68 -10.41 9.53 -9.83
CA PRO A 68 -11.79 9.36 -9.40
C PRO A 68 -11.92 9.12 -7.89
N HIS A 69 -10.82 8.80 -7.20
CA HIS A 69 -10.83 8.40 -5.78
C HIS A 69 -10.57 9.56 -4.82
N VAL A 70 -10.35 10.76 -5.34
CA VAL A 70 -10.04 11.95 -4.56
C VAL A 70 -11.11 12.28 -3.52
N SER A 71 -12.38 12.00 -3.83
CA SER A 71 -13.50 12.29 -2.94
C SER A 71 -13.66 11.28 -1.79
N SER A 72 -13.02 10.14 -1.85
CA SER A 72 -13.22 9.04 -0.88
C SER A 72 -12.37 9.17 0.38
N PHE A 73 -11.33 10.01 0.37
CA PHE A 73 -10.31 10.00 1.42
C PHE A 73 -10.45 11.09 2.48
N ASP A 74 -11.23 12.15 2.24
CA ASP A 74 -11.37 13.19 3.25
C ASP A 74 -12.58 14.09 2.99
N GLY A 75 -13.52 14.15 3.91
CA GLY A 75 -14.74 14.98 3.82
C GLY A 75 -14.51 16.49 3.70
N ASN A 76 -13.26 16.98 3.84
CA ASN A 76 -12.90 18.40 3.79
C ASN A 76 -11.92 18.77 2.67
N SER A 77 -11.74 17.95 1.67
CA SER A 77 -10.52 17.97 0.85
C SER A 77 -10.56 18.72 -0.47
N LYS A 78 -11.67 19.38 -0.84
CA LYS A 78 -11.78 20.06 -2.17
C LYS A 78 -10.68 21.07 -2.44
N ASP A 79 -10.16 21.73 -1.43
CA ASP A 79 -9.15 22.79 -1.56
C ASP A 79 -7.71 22.25 -1.63
N ARG A 80 -7.51 20.95 -1.48
CA ARG A 80 -6.19 20.29 -1.39
C ARG A 80 -5.76 19.61 -2.68
N PHE A 81 -6.62 19.53 -3.70
CA PHE A 81 -6.35 18.81 -4.93
C PHE A 81 -6.07 19.75 -6.10
N PHE A 82 -4.98 19.47 -6.82
CA PHE A 82 -4.55 20.21 -8.00
C PHE A 82 -4.46 19.30 -9.22
N ASN A 83 -5.27 19.58 -10.22
CA ASN A 83 -5.18 18.88 -11.50
C ASN A 83 -3.99 19.42 -12.31
N ILE A 84 -2.86 18.72 -12.25
CA ILE A 84 -1.63 19.10 -12.95
C ILE A 84 -1.63 18.78 -14.45
N ALA A 85 -2.67 18.15 -14.98
CA ALA A 85 -2.85 18.00 -16.42
C ALA A 85 -3.28 19.32 -17.07
N SER A 86 -3.82 20.27 -16.30
CA SER A 86 -4.14 21.61 -16.78
C SER A 86 -3.05 22.61 -16.39
N ALA A 87 -2.73 23.54 -17.29
CA ALA A 87 -1.78 24.62 -17.01
C ALA A 87 -2.23 25.47 -15.81
N GLY A 88 -3.53 25.76 -15.69
CA GLY A 88 -4.09 26.50 -14.57
C GLY A 88 -3.92 25.81 -13.22
N GLY A 89 -4.14 24.49 -13.17
CA GLY A 89 -3.94 23.69 -11.96
C GLY A 89 -2.48 23.64 -11.54
N LEU A 90 -1.56 23.43 -12.49
CA LEU A 90 -0.12 23.42 -12.21
C LEU A 90 0.38 24.78 -11.72
N LEU A 91 0.00 25.88 -12.39
CA LEU A 91 0.37 27.24 -11.98
C LEU A 91 -0.22 27.58 -10.62
N GLY A 92 -1.48 27.18 -10.36
CA GLY A 92 -2.14 27.35 -9.06
C GLY A 92 -1.39 26.64 -7.94
N LEU A 93 -0.95 25.38 -8.17
CA LEU A 93 -0.12 24.63 -7.23
C LEU A 93 1.19 25.37 -6.94
N ILE A 94 1.94 25.78 -7.98
CA ILE A 94 3.22 26.48 -7.82
C ILE A 94 3.03 27.78 -7.02
N ALA A 95 2.01 28.58 -7.35
CA ALA A 95 1.73 29.83 -6.65
C ALA A 95 1.39 29.59 -5.17
N LYS A 96 0.58 28.57 -4.86
CA LYS A 96 0.24 28.21 -3.48
C LYS A 96 1.48 27.77 -2.71
N LEU A 97 2.31 26.88 -3.26
CA LEU A 97 3.51 26.39 -2.61
C LEU A 97 4.52 27.52 -2.32
N ARG A 98 4.74 28.42 -3.28
CA ARG A 98 5.61 29.58 -3.08
C ARG A 98 5.13 30.49 -1.96
N ARG A 99 3.81 30.78 -1.93
CA ARG A 99 3.21 31.57 -0.85
C ARG A 99 3.40 30.92 0.51
N GLN A 100 3.16 29.62 0.62
CA GLN A 100 3.34 28.88 1.87
C GLN A 100 4.79 28.88 2.33
N LYS A 101 5.74 28.69 1.40
CA LYS A 101 7.16 28.77 1.69
C LYS A 101 7.58 30.17 2.18
N GLN A 102 7.04 31.24 1.58
CA GLN A 102 7.25 32.62 2.05
C GLN A 102 6.68 32.85 3.45
N GLN A 103 5.64 32.12 3.84
CA GLN A 103 5.07 32.10 5.19
C GLN A 103 5.86 31.25 6.20
N GLY A 104 7.03 30.75 5.81
CA GLY A 104 7.91 29.95 6.67
C GLY A 104 7.56 28.47 6.76
N ARG A 105 6.61 27.96 5.95
CA ARG A 105 6.31 26.53 5.90
C ARG A 105 7.42 25.75 5.21
N LEU A 106 7.65 24.54 5.67
CA LEU A 106 8.46 23.54 4.97
C LEU A 106 7.60 22.84 3.93
N ILE A 107 8.11 22.75 2.71
CA ILE A 107 7.39 22.11 1.59
C ILE A 107 8.12 20.84 1.22
N LEU A 108 7.49 19.69 1.50
CA LEU A 108 8.01 18.37 1.21
C LEU A 108 7.36 17.80 -0.05
N GLY A 109 8.15 17.41 -1.03
CA GLY A 109 7.70 16.67 -2.20
C GLY A 109 7.92 15.17 -1.99
N ILE A 110 6.85 14.38 -2.02
CA ILE A 110 6.91 12.91 -1.88
C ILE A 110 6.42 12.27 -3.18
N PRO A 111 7.31 11.73 -4.03
CA PRO A 111 6.92 10.94 -5.19
C PRO A 111 6.39 9.58 -4.75
N MET A 112 5.12 9.30 -5.04
CA MET A 112 4.48 8.01 -4.71
C MET A 112 4.86 6.87 -5.65
N ALA A 113 5.51 7.17 -6.77
CA ALA A 113 6.05 6.17 -7.69
C ALA A 113 7.58 6.24 -7.69
N PRO A 114 8.26 5.59 -6.74
CA PRO A 114 9.72 5.55 -6.69
C PRO A 114 10.27 5.00 -7.99
N GLY A 115 11.26 5.70 -8.58
CA GLY A 115 11.82 5.34 -9.88
C GLY A 115 11.05 5.88 -11.10
N SER A 116 9.91 6.55 -10.91
CA SER A 116 9.22 7.23 -12.00
C SER A 116 9.96 8.51 -12.43
N LEU A 117 10.54 8.48 -13.63
CA LEU A 117 11.17 9.67 -14.22
C LEU A 117 10.19 10.85 -14.31
N GLN A 118 8.91 10.60 -14.57
CA GLN A 118 7.90 11.67 -14.67
C GLN A 118 7.66 12.34 -13.31
N ALA A 119 7.53 11.56 -12.24
CA ALA A 119 7.39 12.09 -10.88
C ALA A 119 8.67 12.84 -10.48
N PHE A 120 9.85 12.28 -10.80
CA PHE A 120 11.13 12.94 -10.56
C PHE A 120 11.21 14.31 -11.23
N PHE A 121 10.98 14.40 -12.53
CA PHE A 121 11.05 15.67 -13.27
C PHE A 121 10.03 16.69 -12.75
N PHE A 122 8.83 16.23 -12.38
CA PHE A 122 7.82 17.09 -11.77
C PHE A 122 8.33 17.75 -10.48
N PHE A 123 8.81 16.97 -9.52
CA PHE A 123 9.32 17.49 -8.25
C PHE A 123 10.62 18.28 -8.43
N TRP A 124 11.49 17.86 -9.34
CA TRP A 124 12.70 18.59 -9.68
C TRP A 124 12.38 19.99 -10.24
N ILE A 125 11.43 20.10 -11.16
CA ILE A 125 10.96 21.38 -11.68
C ILE A 125 10.37 22.25 -10.54
N LEU A 126 9.52 21.72 -9.70
CA LEU A 126 8.97 22.45 -8.56
C LEU A 126 10.06 22.99 -7.63
N LYS A 127 11.11 22.19 -7.40
CA LYS A 127 12.27 22.60 -6.60
C LYS A 127 13.07 23.70 -7.30
N LYS A 128 13.37 23.57 -8.59
CA LYS A 128 14.05 24.59 -9.41
C LYS A 128 13.26 25.90 -9.46
N LEU A 129 11.95 25.83 -9.47
CA LEU A 129 11.08 26.99 -9.38
C LEU A 129 10.97 27.57 -7.95
N GLY A 130 11.69 27.04 -6.98
CA GLY A 130 11.68 27.50 -5.59
C GLY A 130 10.40 27.17 -4.82
N ALA A 131 9.56 26.27 -5.35
CA ALA A 131 8.29 25.90 -4.75
C ALA A 131 8.42 24.79 -3.67
N LEU A 132 9.49 24.00 -3.68
CA LEU A 132 9.76 22.97 -2.69
C LEU A 132 10.93 23.34 -1.79
N THR A 133 10.93 22.79 -0.56
CA THR A 133 12.08 22.81 0.35
C THR A 133 12.90 21.54 0.16
N TYR A 134 12.26 20.38 0.25
CA TYR A 134 12.90 19.07 0.14
C TYR A 134 12.13 18.16 -0.82
N ILE A 135 12.87 17.25 -1.47
CA ILE A 135 12.33 16.08 -2.16
C ILE A 135 12.74 14.86 -1.34
N VAL A 136 11.75 14.07 -0.96
CA VAL A 136 11.90 12.85 -0.16
C VAL A 136 11.72 11.66 -1.09
N ASP A 137 12.79 10.90 -1.35
CA ASP A 137 12.73 9.70 -2.18
C ASP A 137 13.89 8.76 -1.83
N PHE A 138 13.65 7.46 -1.90
CA PHE A 138 14.63 6.45 -1.57
C PHE A 138 15.34 5.82 -2.77
N ASN A 139 14.96 6.20 -4.00
CA ASN A 139 15.48 5.59 -5.23
C ASN A 139 16.09 6.59 -6.22
N LEU A 140 16.01 7.88 -6.00
CA LEU A 140 16.41 8.88 -6.98
C LEU A 140 17.70 9.60 -6.61
N ILE A 141 18.51 9.87 -7.63
CA ILE A 141 19.87 10.39 -7.51
C ILE A 141 19.96 11.82 -6.96
N ASN A 142 18.88 12.57 -6.90
CA ASN A 142 18.86 13.97 -6.46
C ASN A 142 17.82 14.26 -5.39
N ALA A 143 17.39 13.25 -4.63
CA ALA A 143 16.57 13.46 -3.46
C ALA A 143 17.42 14.08 -2.32
N ASP A 144 16.80 14.93 -1.52
CA ASP A 144 17.48 15.58 -0.39
C ASP A 144 17.60 14.62 0.80
N VAL A 145 16.66 13.70 0.91
CA VAL A 145 16.60 12.68 1.97
C VAL A 145 16.44 11.32 1.33
N LEU A 146 17.35 10.40 1.63
CA LEU A 146 17.34 9.02 1.13
C LEU A 146 17.25 8.05 2.30
N THR A 147 16.27 7.16 2.25
CA THR A 147 16.18 6.09 3.25
C THR A 147 17.15 4.96 2.92
N PRO A 148 17.87 4.42 3.91
CA PRO A 148 18.69 3.24 3.71
C PRO A 148 17.90 2.07 3.14
N PRO A 149 18.48 1.22 2.27
CA PRO A 149 17.81 0.12 1.59
C PRO A 149 17.24 -0.98 2.49
N ARG A 150 17.46 -0.90 3.81
CA ARG A 150 16.98 -1.88 4.80
C ARG A 150 15.44 -1.87 4.99
N ARG A 151 14.77 -0.77 4.68
CA ARG A 151 13.31 -0.68 4.79
C ARG A 151 12.71 -1.05 3.43
N ARG A 152 11.92 -2.12 3.38
CA ARG A 152 11.35 -2.62 2.13
C ARG A 152 10.02 -1.97 1.80
N TYR A 153 9.10 -1.95 2.75
CA TYR A 153 7.75 -1.42 2.52
C TYR A 153 7.75 0.10 2.37
N ILE A 154 7.04 0.61 1.38
CA ILE A 154 7.04 2.03 1.00
C ILE A 154 6.58 2.96 2.15
N PHE A 155 5.59 2.55 2.93
CA PHE A 155 5.14 3.31 4.10
C PHE A 155 6.29 3.49 5.11
N ASP A 156 6.98 2.40 5.47
CA ASP A 156 8.09 2.44 6.41
C ASP A 156 9.24 3.31 5.91
N ARG A 157 9.48 3.29 4.59
CA ARG A 157 10.51 4.13 3.97
C ARG A 157 10.17 5.61 4.09
N HIS A 158 8.95 6.00 3.80
CA HIS A 158 8.53 7.40 3.92
C HIS A 158 8.49 7.85 5.38
N LEU A 159 8.07 6.98 6.29
CA LEU A 159 8.12 7.28 7.73
C LEU A 159 9.57 7.47 8.21
N ALA A 160 10.49 6.59 7.81
CA ALA A 160 11.91 6.71 8.17
C ALA A 160 12.55 7.99 7.61
N GLN A 161 12.22 8.35 6.38
CA GLN A 161 12.69 9.61 5.79
C GLN A 161 12.14 10.84 6.52
N ALA A 162 10.87 10.79 6.94
CA ALA A 162 10.29 11.84 7.75
C ALA A 162 10.96 11.91 9.14
N ALA A 163 11.16 10.75 9.80
CA ALA A 163 11.83 10.68 11.08
C ALA A 163 13.24 11.26 11.03
N GLU A 164 14.01 10.96 9.98
CA GLU A 164 15.34 11.55 9.75
C GLU A 164 15.25 13.05 9.53
N LEU A 165 14.35 13.51 8.66
CA LEU A 165 14.18 14.93 8.34
C LEU A 165 13.76 15.76 9.55
N PHE A 166 12.87 15.22 10.38
CA PHE A 166 12.37 15.88 11.59
C PHE A 166 13.24 15.64 12.81
N GLN A 167 14.30 14.81 12.70
CA GLN A 167 15.19 14.42 13.80
C GLN A 167 14.47 13.72 14.97
N HIS A 168 13.46 12.92 14.64
CA HIS A 168 12.66 12.13 15.56
C HIS A 168 12.81 10.62 15.29
N PRO A 169 13.99 10.02 15.59
CA PRO A 169 14.24 8.59 15.32
C PRO A 169 13.24 7.67 16.06
N GLU A 170 12.66 8.12 17.17
CA GLU A 170 11.66 7.43 17.96
C GLU A 170 10.35 7.15 17.17
N TRP A 171 10.09 7.89 16.11
CA TRP A 171 8.96 7.59 15.22
C TRP A 171 9.04 6.20 14.60
N MET A 172 10.25 5.62 14.55
CA MET A 172 10.50 4.30 14.02
C MET A 172 10.31 3.17 15.05
N GLU A 173 10.00 3.48 16.31
CA GLU A 173 9.67 2.48 17.34
C GLU A 173 8.30 1.83 17.08
N ASP A 174 7.35 2.60 16.51
CA ASP A 174 6.07 2.09 16.03
C ASP A 174 5.88 2.39 14.54
N THR A 175 6.16 1.40 13.71
CA THR A 175 5.98 1.48 12.25
C THR A 175 4.63 0.94 11.77
N ALA A 176 3.68 0.72 12.68
CA ALA A 176 2.32 0.31 12.29
C ALA A 176 1.69 1.39 11.41
N MET A 177 1.27 0.99 10.22
CA MET A 177 0.53 1.87 9.31
C MET A 177 -0.91 2.04 9.83
N PRO A 178 -1.35 3.25 10.20
CA PRO A 178 -2.71 3.46 10.65
C PRO A 178 -3.69 3.44 9.48
N LEU A 179 -4.91 2.99 9.75
CA LEU A 179 -5.99 3.04 8.78
C LEU A 179 -6.49 4.49 8.63
N ALA A 180 -6.40 5.03 7.43
CA ALA A 180 -6.83 6.40 7.13
C ALA A 180 -8.31 6.50 6.72
N VAL A 181 -8.99 5.36 6.56
CA VAL A 181 -10.38 5.29 6.10
C VAL A 181 -11.29 5.04 7.30
N ALA A 182 -12.42 5.73 7.37
CA ALA A 182 -13.44 5.45 8.38
C ALA A 182 -13.95 4.02 8.22
N CYS A 183 -13.95 3.28 9.32
CA CYS A 183 -14.37 1.90 9.33
C CYS A 183 -15.31 1.67 10.51
N PRO A 184 -16.57 1.26 10.28
CA PRO A 184 -17.53 1.01 11.35
C PRO A 184 -17.05 -0.10 12.28
N ALA A 185 -17.52 -0.07 13.51
CA ALA A 185 -17.24 -1.13 14.48
C ALA A 185 -17.84 -2.47 14.00
N LEU A 186 -17.16 -3.56 14.37
CA LEU A 186 -17.67 -4.91 14.10
C LEU A 186 -19.01 -5.13 14.79
N THR A 187 -19.98 -5.69 14.08
CA THR A 187 -21.28 -6.08 14.60
C THR A 187 -21.47 -7.58 14.46
N GLY A 188 -21.73 -8.26 15.59
CA GLY A 188 -22.10 -9.67 15.63
C GLY A 188 -20.96 -10.65 15.99
N SER A 189 -21.37 -11.83 16.52
CA SER A 189 -20.50 -12.97 16.74
C SER A 189 -20.70 -14.01 15.63
N ARG A 190 -19.63 -14.63 15.21
CA ARG A 190 -19.64 -15.73 14.24
C ARG A 190 -19.06 -16.98 14.87
N SER A 191 -19.62 -18.13 14.51
CA SER A 191 -19.09 -19.44 14.87
C SER A 191 -18.11 -20.00 13.83
N THR A 192 -18.07 -19.39 12.63
CA THR A 192 -17.24 -19.82 11.51
C THR A 192 -16.14 -18.81 11.22
N TRP A 193 -14.99 -19.30 10.76
CA TRP A 193 -13.87 -18.51 10.28
C TRP A 193 -14.15 -17.99 8.89
N ARG A 194 -14.00 -16.69 8.68
CA ARG A 194 -14.27 -16.04 7.38
C ARG A 194 -12.97 -15.70 6.67
N ILE A 195 -12.72 -16.37 5.56
CA ILE A 195 -11.54 -16.19 4.72
C ILE A 195 -11.92 -15.31 3.53
N GLY A 196 -11.32 -14.14 3.43
CA GLY A 196 -11.55 -13.23 2.31
C GLY A 196 -10.77 -13.64 1.07
N PHE A 197 -11.41 -13.62 -0.09
CA PHE A 197 -10.75 -13.70 -1.40
C PHE A 197 -10.89 -12.35 -2.10
N PHE A 198 -9.76 -11.75 -2.49
CA PHE A 198 -9.75 -10.55 -3.31
C PHE A 198 -8.82 -10.77 -4.53
N PRO A 199 -9.34 -11.34 -5.62
CA PRO A 199 -8.56 -11.76 -6.79
C PRO A 199 -8.19 -10.63 -7.75
N TRP A 200 -8.65 -9.42 -7.51
CA TRP A 200 -8.60 -8.31 -8.46
C TRP A 200 -7.28 -7.54 -8.37
N SER A 201 -6.61 -7.40 -9.53
CA SER A 201 -5.50 -6.48 -9.70
C SER A 201 -5.96 -5.24 -10.48
N GLY A 202 -5.47 -4.06 -10.10
CA GLY A 202 -5.67 -2.84 -10.90
C GLY A 202 -5.07 -2.93 -12.32
N ARG A 203 -4.32 -4.01 -12.59
CA ARG A 203 -3.72 -4.35 -13.89
C ARG A 203 -4.29 -5.65 -14.44
N GLY A 204 -5.53 -5.96 -14.13
CA GLY A 204 -6.21 -7.20 -14.52
C GLY A 204 -6.30 -7.46 -16.03
N TRP A 205 -5.93 -6.48 -16.89
CA TRP A 205 -5.75 -6.66 -18.33
C TRP A 205 -4.44 -7.38 -18.70
N LEU A 206 -3.49 -7.53 -17.75
CA LEU A 206 -2.23 -8.24 -17.95
C LEU A 206 -2.32 -9.63 -17.29
N PRO A 207 -2.21 -10.73 -18.05
CA PRO A 207 -2.33 -12.09 -17.52
C PRO A 207 -1.38 -12.42 -16.37
N GLU A 208 -0.16 -11.90 -16.38
CA GLU A 208 0.86 -12.10 -15.35
C GLU A 208 0.47 -11.56 -13.97
N PHE A 209 -0.49 -10.62 -13.92
CA PHE A 209 -1.06 -10.07 -12.68
C PHE A 209 -2.37 -10.74 -12.25
N GLN A 210 -2.78 -11.78 -12.97
CA GLN A 210 -3.96 -12.56 -12.63
C GLN A 210 -3.54 -13.97 -12.17
N TRP A 211 -4.03 -14.35 -11.00
CA TRP A 211 -3.98 -15.75 -10.62
C TRP A 211 -5.15 -16.49 -11.27
N PRO A 212 -4.93 -17.64 -11.93
CA PRO A 212 -5.97 -18.31 -12.71
C PRO A 212 -7.23 -18.63 -11.89
N GLU A 213 -8.40 -18.42 -12.48
CA GLU A 213 -9.70 -18.69 -11.84
C GLU A 213 -9.82 -20.14 -11.36
N SER A 214 -9.33 -21.09 -12.15
CA SER A 214 -9.28 -22.50 -11.77
C SER A 214 -8.45 -22.76 -10.50
N ARG A 215 -7.43 -21.94 -10.23
CA ARG A 215 -6.62 -22.05 -9.01
C ARG A 215 -7.33 -21.45 -7.81
N TRP A 216 -8.05 -20.34 -7.99
CA TRP A 216 -8.94 -19.81 -6.96
C TRP A 216 -10.01 -20.81 -6.58
N LEU A 217 -10.62 -21.49 -7.56
CA LEU A 217 -11.60 -22.55 -7.34
C LEU A 217 -11.01 -23.73 -6.57
N ASN A 218 -9.80 -24.20 -6.96
CA ASN A 218 -9.14 -25.29 -6.29
C ASN A 218 -8.75 -24.93 -4.85
N LEU A 219 -8.28 -23.71 -4.62
CA LEU A 219 -8.02 -23.20 -3.28
C LEU A 219 -9.29 -23.14 -2.44
N ALA A 220 -10.40 -22.64 -3.02
CA ALA A 220 -11.69 -22.60 -2.34
C ALA A 220 -12.14 -24.01 -1.91
N LYS A 221 -12.02 -24.99 -2.80
CA LYS A 221 -12.34 -26.39 -2.48
C LYS A 221 -11.47 -26.94 -1.35
N LEU A 222 -10.17 -26.59 -1.29
CA LEU A 222 -9.29 -27.03 -0.21
C LEU A 222 -9.69 -26.40 1.13
N ILE A 223 -9.90 -25.11 1.18
CA ILE A 223 -10.29 -24.39 2.40
C ILE A 223 -11.65 -24.88 2.91
N LEU A 224 -12.65 -24.99 2.02
CA LEU A 224 -14.01 -25.42 2.39
C LEU A 224 -14.14 -26.90 2.74
N LYS A 225 -13.09 -27.72 2.64
CA LYS A 225 -13.08 -29.06 3.24
C LYS A 225 -13.25 -29.00 4.76
N ASN A 226 -12.72 -27.97 5.41
CA ASN A 226 -12.99 -27.72 6.81
C ASN A 226 -14.39 -27.08 6.96
N PRO A 227 -15.32 -27.70 7.73
CA PRO A 227 -16.67 -27.18 7.91
C PRO A 227 -16.74 -25.86 8.68
N ASP A 228 -15.71 -25.54 9.45
CA ASP A 228 -15.63 -24.32 10.25
C ASP A 228 -15.22 -23.08 9.43
N PHE A 229 -14.86 -23.26 8.16
CA PHE A 229 -14.46 -22.17 7.28
C PHE A 229 -15.57 -21.78 6.31
N GLU A 230 -15.70 -20.47 6.09
CA GLU A 230 -16.46 -19.88 4.99
C GLU A 230 -15.55 -18.96 4.17
N ILE A 231 -15.83 -18.78 2.91
CA ILE A 231 -15.10 -17.88 2.03
C ILE A 231 -16.00 -16.70 1.69
N ALA A 232 -15.49 -15.49 1.93
CA ALA A 232 -16.10 -14.24 1.46
C ALA A 232 -15.34 -13.75 0.22
N LEU A 233 -15.98 -13.78 -0.94
CA LEU A 233 -15.46 -13.14 -2.14
C LEU A 233 -15.73 -11.63 -2.05
N LEU A 234 -14.67 -10.82 -2.09
CA LEU A 234 -14.78 -9.36 -2.08
C LEU A 234 -14.51 -8.81 -3.48
N GLY A 235 -15.18 -7.74 -3.84
CA GLY A 235 -14.99 -7.08 -5.12
C GLY A 235 -16.18 -6.21 -5.49
N LYS A 236 -16.19 -5.72 -6.72
CA LYS A 236 -17.27 -4.89 -7.27
C LYS A 236 -17.36 -5.12 -8.78
N ASP A 237 -18.43 -4.56 -9.37
CA ASP A 237 -18.64 -4.50 -10.81
C ASP A 237 -18.99 -5.87 -11.47
N ASP A 238 -19.14 -5.86 -12.77
CA ASP A 238 -19.59 -7.02 -13.55
C ASP A 238 -18.59 -8.18 -13.52
N ASP A 239 -17.29 -7.88 -13.45
CA ASP A 239 -16.25 -8.89 -13.33
C ASP A 239 -16.36 -9.67 -12.02
N PHE A 240 -16.76 -9.00 -10.93
CA PHE A 240 -17.05 -9.65 -9.66
C PHE A 240 -18.22 -10.65 -9.82
N ALA A 241 -19.34 -10.23 -10.38
CA ALA A 241 -20.52 -11.09 -10.54
C ALA A 241 -20.21 -12.31 -11.43
N ARG A 242 -19.48 -12.10 -12.53
CA ARG A 242 -19.04 -13.18 -13.44
C ARG A 242 -18.14 -14.19 -12.74
N PHE A 243 -17.13 -13.71 -12.01
CA PHE A 243 -16.18 -14.56 -11.30
C PHE A 243 -16.85 -15.32 -10.15
N GLU A 244 -17.72 -14.64 -9.39
CA GLU A 244 -18.52 -15.26 -8.33
C GLU A 244 -19.36 -16.40 -8.87
N HIS A 245 -20.09 -16.17 -9.97
CA HIS A 245 -20.90 -17.19 -10.62
C HIS A 245 -20.05 -18.37 -11.10
N ALA A 246 -18.91 -18.10 -11.73
CA ALA A 246 -18.00 -19.13 -12.24
C ALA A 246 -17.45 -20.03 -11.13
N LEU A 247 -17.07 -19.47 -9.99
CA LEU A 247 -16.59 -20.26 -8.85
C LEU A 247 -17.74 -21.04 -8.20
N ARG A 248 -18.83 -20.36 -7.87
CA ARG A 248 -19.97 -20.95 -7.18
C ARG A 248 -20.59 -22.11 -7.95
N SER A 249 -20.72 -22.00 -9.26
CA SER A 249 -21.29 -23.07 -10.10
C SER A 249 -20.45 -24.36 -10.12
N GLN A 250 -19.15 -24.23 -9.94
CA GLN A 250 -18.19 -25.35 -9.97
C GLN A 250 -17.83 -25.90 -8.57
N LEU A 251 -18.31 -25.26 -7.50
CA LEU A 251 -18.19 -25.79 -6.16
C LEU A 251 -19.18 -26.94 -5.94
N PRO A 252 -18.80 -27.99 -5.16
CA PRO A 252 -19.71 -28.99 -4.64
C PRO A 252 -20.91 -28.35 -3.94
N GLU A 253 -22.08 -28.96 -4.06
CA GLU A 253 -23.34 -28.39 -3.55
C GLU A 253 -23.27 -28.08 -2.05
N GLU A 254 -22.66 -28.96 -1.28
CA GLU A 254 -22.48 -28.83 0.17
C GLU A 254 -21.51 -27.69 0.58
N MET A 255 -20.67 -27.23 -0.35
CA MET A 255 -19.73 -26.11 -0.09
C MET A 255 -20.32 -24.74 -0.45
N ARG A 256 -21.31 -24.70 -1.39
CA ARG A 256 -21.87 -23.45 -1.91
C ARG A 256 -22.46 -22.52 -0.85
N PRO A 257 -23.14 -22.99 0.20
CA PRO A 257 -23.67 -22.11 1.25
C PRO A 257 -22.59 -21.35 2.03
N ARG A 258 -21.36 -21.90 2.10
CA ARG A 258 -20.22 -21.30 2.78
C ARG A 258 -19.30 -20.48 1.87
N PHE A 259 -19.71 -20.27 0.62
CA PHE A 259 -19.08 -19.35 -0.30
C PHE A 259 -20.01 -18.14 -0.49
N VAL A 260 -19.69 -17.03 0.19
CA VAL A 260 -20.54 -15.85 0.26
C VAL A 260 -19.97 -14.69 -0.53
N SER A 261 -20.83 -13.84 -1.06
CA SER A 261 -20.46 -12.63 -1.80
C SER A 261 -20.45 -11.43 -0.85
N SER A 262 -19.42 -10.63 -0.91
CA SER A 262 -19.26 -9.39 -0.13
C SER A 262 -18.87 -8.24 -1.07
N PRO A 263 -19.84 -7.70 -1.85
CA PRO A 263 -19.55 -6.63 -2.79
C PRO A 263 -19.14 -5.36 -2.04
N ALA A 264 -18.03 -4.74 -2.48
CA ALA A 264 -17.48 -3.53 -1.91
C ALA A 264 -17.55 -2.40 -2.94
N THR A 265 -18.50 -1.50 -2.78
CA THR A 265 -18.76 -0.39 -3.73
C THR A 265 -17.92 0.84 -3.47
N SER A 266 -17.32 0.96 -2.27
CA SER A 266 -16.42 2.03 -1.87
C SER A 266 -15.22 1.51 -1.10
N VAL A 267 -14.24 2.38 -0.83
CA VAL A 267 -13.06 2.04 -0.02
C VAL A 267 -13.44 1.77 1.43
N GLU A 268 -14.38 2.55 1.95
CA GLU A 268 -14.94 2.40 3.31
C GLU A 268 -15.66 1.05 3.44
N ASN A 269 -16.46 0.68 2.44
CA ASN A 269 -17.13 -0.61 2.41
C ASN A 269 -16.13 -1.76 2.31
N LEU A 270 -15.06 -1.61 1.52
CA LEU A 270 -13.99 -2.59 1.45
C LEU A 270 -13.28 -2.73 2.81
N ALA A 271 -12.93 -1.62 3.46
CA ALA A 271 -12.31 -1.63 4.78
C ALA A 271 -13.24 -2.27 5.83
N ALA A 272 -14.54 -1.99 5.79
CA ALA A 272 -15.53 -2.61 6.65
C ALA A 272 -15.61 -4.12 6.43
N SER A 273 -15.69 -4.56 5.17
CA SER A 273 -15.71 -5.99 4.82
C SER A 273 -14.43 -6.69 5.26
N LEU A 274 -13.26 -6.06 5.08
CA LEU A 274 -11.97 -6.61 5.53
C LEU A 274 -11.92 -6.79 7.06
N ARG A 275 -12.54 -5.89 7.83
CA ARG A 275 -12.62 -6.04 9.30
C ARG A 275 -13.41 -7.25 9.73
N GLU A 276 -14.35 -7.70 8.93
CA GLU A 276 -15.13 -8.90 9.21
C GLU A 276 -14.40 -10.19 8.89
N LEU A 277 -13.23 -10.14 8.30
CA LEU A 277 -12.44 -11.32 7.97
C LEU A 277 -11.53 -11.73 9.10
N ASP A 278 -11.22 -13.00 9.13
CA ASP A 278 -10.19 -13.58 9.98
C ASP A 278 -8.86 -13.74 9.22
N CYS A 279 -8.91 -13.88 7.89
CA CYS A 279 -7.75 -13.86 7.00
C CYS A 279 -8.13 -13.31 5.64
N LEU A 280 -7.19 -12.67 4.95
CA LEU A 280 -7.34 -12.29 3.55
C LEU A 280 -6.34 -13.02 2.68
N ILE A 281 -6.81 -13.58 1.57
CA ILE A 281 -5.95 -14.08 0.49
C ILE A 281 -6.17 -13.16 -0.72
N THR A 282 -5.12 -12.50 -1.19
CA THR A 282 -5.24 -11.46 -2.22
C THR A 282 -4.02 -11.41 -3.12
N VAL A 283 -4.20 -10.85 -4.30
CA VAL A 283 -3.09 -10.38 -5.14
C VAL A 283 -2.60 -9.01 -4.65
N ASN A 284 -1.46 -8.53 -5.17
CA ASN A 284 -0.97 -7.18 -4.81
C ASN A 284 -1.90 -6.08 -5.34
N THR A 285 -2.65 -5.46 -4.42
CA THR A 285 -3.69 -4.47 -4.69
C THR A 285 -3.96 -3.61 -3.45
N SER A 286 -4.89 -2.65 -3.56
CA SER A 286 -5.33 -1.80 -2.43
C SER A 286 -5.84 -2.58 -1.22
N ALA A 287 -6.52 -3.72 -1.44
CA ALA A 287 -7.01 -4.57 -0.36
C ALA A 287 -5.86 -5.13 0.51
N LEU A 288 -4.69 -5.40 -0.10
CA LEU A 288 -3.48 -5.81 0.61
C LEU A 288 -3.02 -4.73 1.60
N HIS A 289 -2.96 -3.47 1.18
CA HIS A 289 -2.52 -2.36 2.04
C HIS A 289 -3.54 -2.06 3.15
N LEU A 290 -4.84 -2.14 2.84
CA LEU A 290 -5.89 -1.99 3.85
C LEU A 290 -5.85 -3.12 4.89
N ALA A 291 -5.69 -4.36 4.45
CA ALA A 291 -5.57 -5.51 5.34
C ALA A 291 -4.33 -5.40 6.26
N HIS A 292 -3.20 -4.94 5.71
CA HIS A 292 -2.00 -4.68 6.48
C HIS A 292 -2.22 -3.60 7.55
N ALA A 293 -2.87 -2.47 7.20
CA ALA A 293 -3.20 -1.41 8.15
C ALA A 293 -4.16 -1.89 9.26
N LEU A 294 -5.02 -2.87 8.96
CA LEU A 294 -5.90 -3.53 9.92
C LEU A 294 -5.22 -4.61 10.76
N LYS A 295 -3.94 -4.93 10.48
CA LYS A 295 -3.22 -6.08 11.03
C LYS A 295 -3.99 -7.41 10.84
N LEU A 296 -4.73 -7.49 9.73
CA LEU A 296 -5.47 -8.69 9.36
C LEU A 296 -4.48 -9.75 8.87
N PRO A 297 -4.54 -11.00 9.32
CA PRO A 297 -3.78 -12.12 8.75
C PRO A 297 -3.94 -12.15 7.23
N LEU A 298 -2.81 -12.18 6.50
CA LEU A 298 -2.76 -11.87 5.09
C LEU A 298 -1.85 -12.81 4.32
N VAL A 299 -2.40 -13.50 3.33
CA VAL A 299 -1.64 -14.20 2.29
C VAL A 299 -1.67 -13.36 1.01
N ALA A 300 -0.51 -12.85 0.61
CA ALA A 300 -0.37 -12.00 -0.56
C ALA A 300 0.33 -12.74 -1.70
N LEU A 301 -0.36 -12.87 -2.84
CA LEU A 301 0.19 -13.43 -4.06
C LEU A 301 0.91 -12.33 -4.83
N CYS A 302 2.21 -12.51 -5.03
CA CYS A 302 3.09 -11.50 -5.59
C CYS A 302 3.71 -11.97 -6.89
N GLY A 303 3.33 -11.34 -8.00
CA GLY A 303 3.96 -11.50 -9.31
C GLY A 303 5.16 -10.54 -9.45
N SER A 304 5.22 -9.83 -10.55
CA SER A 304 6.28 -8.85 -10.89
C SER A 304 6.17 -7.51 -10.13
N SER A 305 5.49 -7.47 -9.00
CA SER A 305 5.41 -6.26 -8.17
C SER A 305 6.76 -5.94 -7.54
N ALA A 306 7.16 -4.66 -7.57
CA ALA A 306 8.34 -4.21 -6.88
C ALA A 306 8.25 -4.49 -5.37
N GLU A 307 9.36 -4.87 -4.76
CA GLU A 307 9.39 -5.29 -3.35
C GLU A 307 8.88 -4.24 -2.37
N PHE A 308 9.05 -2.97 -2.69
CA PHE A 308 8.63 -1.87 -1.82
C PHE A 308 7.10 -1.70 -1.69
N TRP A 309 6.30 -2.36 -2.55
CA TRP A 309 4.85 -2.41 -2.41
C TRP A 309 4.36 -3.56 -1.55
N LEU A 310 5.26 -4.40 -1.04
CA LEU A 310 4.90 -5.59 -0.28
C LEU A 310 5.09 -5.34 1.21
N PRO A 311 4.03 -5.37 2.02
CA PRO A 311 4.12 -5.18 3.46
C PRO A 311 4.84 -6.34 4.13
N GLU A 312 5.44 -6.07 5.28
CA GLU A 312 6.13 -7.04 6.12
C GLU A 312 5.43 -7.12 7.49
N GLY A 313 5.57 -8.25 8.15
CA GLY A 313 5.04 -8.46 9.51
C GLY A 313 4.65 -9.92 9.77
N ASP A 314 4.50 -10.28 11.03
CA ASP A 314 4.16 -11.64 11.45
C ASP A 314 2.80 -12.10 10.93
N HIS A 315 1.88 -11.16 10.69
CA HIS A 315 0.56 -11.38 10.11
C HIS A 315 0.56 -11.50 8.58
N VAL A 316 1.73 -11.42 7.91
CA VAL A 316 1.83 -11.42 6.44
C VAL A 316 2.61 -12.64 5.97
N ARG A 317 2.07 -13.34 4.96
CA ARG A 317 2.78 -14.36 4.17
C ARG A 317 2.78 -13.96 2.71
N LEU A 318 3.98 -13.81 2.15
CA LEU A 318 4.16 -13.46 0.74
C LEU A 318 4.42 -14.73 -0.06
N VAL A 319 3.52 -15.05 -0.98
CA VAL A 319 3.69 -16.17 -1.92
C VAL A 319 4.14 -15.60 -3.25
N ARG A 320 5.35 -16.00 -3.68
CA ARG A 320 6.02 -15.43 -4.87
C ARG A 320 6.34 -16.52 -5.88
N ASP A 321 6.33 -16.10 -7.14
CA ASP A 321 7.04 -16.85 -8.16
C ASP A 321 8.54 -16.56 -8.05
N THR A 322 9.31 -17.57 -7.64
CA THR A 322 10.76 -17.48 -7.43
C THR A 322 11.59 -17.72 -8.71
N ARG A 323 10.92 -17.99 -9.84
CA ARG A 323 11.57 -18.34 -11.11
C ARG A 323 11.92 -17.15 -11.98
N GLY A 324 11.54 -15.94 -11.59
CA GLY A 324 11.77 -14.73 -12.34
C GLY A 324 12.67 -13.72 -11.61
N VAL A 325 13.28 -12.82 -12.37
CA VAL A 325 14.02 -11.68 -11.83
C VAL A 325 13.04 -10.52 -11.62
N LEU A 326 13.02 -9.97 -10.41
CA LEU A 326 12.22 -8.79 -10.13
C LEU A 326 12.76 -7.59 -10.91
N PRO A 327 11.89 -6.83 -11.60
CA PRO A 327 12.32 -5.61 -12.26
C PRO A 327 12.82 -4.60 -11.22
N PRO A 328 13.87 -3.82 -11.54
CA PRO A 328 14.41 -2.82 -10.62
C PRO A 328 13.46 -1.62 -10.38
N SER A 329 12.40 -1.52 -11.17
CA SER A 329 11.41 -0.44 -11.08
C SER A 329 10.03 -0.95 -11.49
N ASP A 330 8.98 -0.13 -11.26
CA ASP A 330 7.60 -0.39 -11.74
C ASP A 330 7.45 -0.38 -13.28
N GLN A 331 8.53 -0.44 -14.02
CA GLN A 331 8.50 -0.58 -15.47
C GLN A 331 8.14 -2.02 -15.82
N TYR A 332 6.85 -2.22 -16.07
CA TYR A 332 6.31 -3.51 -16.50
C TYR A 332 6.55 -3.65 -18.01
N HIS A 333 7.49 -4.49 -18.34
CA HIS A 333 7.62 -5.02 -19.67
C HIS A 333 7.07 -6.44 -19.67
N HIS A 334 6.40 -6.82 -20.75
CA HIS A 334 5.94 -8.19 -20.98
C HIS A 334 7.16 -9.08 -21.21
N ASP A 335 7.85 -9.45 -20.12
CA ASP A 335 9.06 -10.26 -20.17
C ASP A 335 8.72 -11.63 -19.56
N PRO A 336 8.84 -12.73 -20.32
CA PRO A 336 8.59 -14.08 -19.81
C PRO A 336 9.52 -14.48 -18.66
N LEU A 337 10.62 -13.74 -18.44
CA LEU A 337 11.53 -13.94 -17.30
C LEU A 337 11.05 -13.23 -16.02
N GLN A 338 10.04 -12.38 -16.11
CA GLN A 338 9.48 -11.75 -14.91
C GLN A 338 8.63 -12.73 -14.10
N PRO A 339 8.56 -12.55 -12.75
CA PRO A 339 7.64 -13.30 -11.91
C PRO A 339 6.19 -13.13 -12.37
N SER A 340 5.42 -14.22 -12.36
CA SER A 340 4.03 -14.23 -12.80
C SER A 340 3.13 -14.92 -11.78
N LEU A 341 1.96 -14.35 -11.50
CA LEU A 341 0.96 -14.99 -10.67
C LEU A 341 0.53 -16.35 -11.24
N GLN A 342 0.55 -16.49 -12.57
CA GLN A 342 0.19 -17.73 -13.23
C GLN A 342 1.10 -18.93 -12.88
N ARG A 343 2.28 -18.67 -12.31
CA ARG A 343 3.23 -19.72 -11.92
C ARG A 343 3.15 -20.08 -10.43
N ILE A 344 2.37 -19.36 -9.64
CA ILE A 344 2.14 -19.67 -8.23
C ILE A 344 1.16 -20.86 -8.15
N GLU A 345 1.58 -21.93 -7.49
CA GLU A 345 0.75 -23.14 -7.33
C GLU A 345 -0.20 -23.02 -6.14
N VAL A 346 -1.34 -23.70 -6.21
CA VAL A 346 -2.36 -23.72 -5.15
C VAL A 346 -1.79 -24.22 -3.82
N ALA A 347 -0.92 -25.23 -3.88
CA ALA A 347 -0.29 -25.77 -2.67
C ALA A 347 0.56 -24.75 -1.92
N GLN A 348 1.26 -23.86 -2.62
CA GLN A 348 2.06 -22.78 -2.01
C GLN A 348 1.17 -21.79 -1.25
N VAL A 349 0.03 -21.40 -1.85
CA VAL A 349 -0.93 -20.47 -1.24
C VAL A 349 -1.62 -21.11 -0.05
N TYR A 350 -1.99 -22.37 -0.17
CA TYR A 350 -2.64 -23.13 0.90
C TYR A 350 -1.69 -23.34 2.08
N SER A 351 -0.42 -23.69 1.85
CA SER A 351 0.59 -23.80 2.90
C SER A 351 0.80 -22.49 3.64
N ALA A 352 0.90 -21.37 2.92
CA ALA A 352 1.01 -20.05 3.54
C ALA A 352 -0.23 -19.67 4.38
N PHE A 353 -1.41 -20.09 3.95
CA PHE A 353 -2.63 -19.96 4.72
C PHE A 353 -2.61 -20.83 5.99
N GLU A 354 -2.19 -22.09 5.88
CA GLU A 354 -2.06 -23.01 7.03
C GLU A 354 -1.06 -22.49 8.07
N GLU A 355 0.05 -21.90 7.65
CA GLU A 355 1.04 -21.28 8.54
C GLU A 355 0.42 -20.14 9.38
N LEU A 356 -0.49 -19.34 8.79
CA LEU A 356 -1.19 -18.29 9.51
C LEU A 356 -2.33 -18.82 10.38
N SER A 357 -3.02 -19.88 9.96
CA SER A 357 -4.17 -20.45 10.64
C SER A 357 -3.81 -21.58 11.62
N GLY A 358 -2.52 -21.96 11.69
CA GLY A 358 -2.05 -23.07 12.52
C GLY A 358 -2.29 -22.87 14.02
N GLN A 359 -2.43 -23.97 14.76
CA GLN A 359 -2.76 -23.98 16.18
C GLN A 359 -1.74 -23.25 17.07
N ASP A 360 -0.49 -23.12 16.61
CA ASP A 360 0.60 -22.42 17.31
C ASP A 360 0.58 -20.90 17.11
N SER A 361 -0.22 -20.38 16.18
CA SER A 361 -0.27 -18.95 15.84
C SER A 361 -1.06 -18.11 16.86
N GLY A 362 -1.71 -18.70 17.85
CA GLY A 362 -2.62 -18.01 18.77
C GLY A 362 -3.86 -17.43 18.06
N TRP A 363 -4.14 -17.93 16.87
CA TRP A 363 -5.22 -17.48 16.01
C TRP A 363 -6.56 -17.99 16.57
N HIS A 364 -7.20 -17.16 17.35
CA HIS A 364 -8.54 -17.42 17.87
C HIS A 364 -9.57 -16.62 17.07
N PRO A 365 -10.80 -17.15 16.86
CA PRO A 365 -11.88 -16.33 16.30
C PRO A 365 -11.94 -15.02 17.08
N ARG A 366 -11.95 -13.88 16.37
CA ARG A 366 -11.93 -12.56 17.02
C ARG A 366 -13.04 -12.52 18.05
N PRO A 367 -12.75 -12.27 19.35
CA PRO A 367 -13.80 -12.13 20.35
C PRO A 367 -14.70 -10.98 19.91
N THR A 368 -15.99 -11.20 20.05
CA THR A 368 -17.01 -10.20 19.84
C THR A 368 -16.68 -8.92 20.60
N ALA A 369 -17.00 -7.76 20.06
CA ALA A 369 -16.70 -6.43 20.61
C ALA A 369 -17.10 -6.19 22.08
N ALA A 370 -17.72 -7.16 22.75
CA ALA A 370 -18.12 -7.11 24.15
C ALA A 370 -16.96 -7.31 25.17
N SER A 371 -15.77 -7.75 24.75
CA SER A 371 -14.68 -8.07 25.70
C SER A 371 -13.65 -6.96 25.92
N HIS A 372 -13.76 -5.81 25.24
CA HIS A 372 -12.86 -4.67 25.40
C HIS A 372 -13.46 -3.47 26.18
N LEU A 373 -14.61 -3.66 26.82
CA LEU A 373 -15.19 -2.69 27.75
C LEU A 373 -15.08 -3.22 29.20
N LYS A 374 -13.85 -3.49 29.64
CA LYS A 374 -13.57 -3.62 31.09
C LYS A 374 -12.28 -2.87 31.39
#